data_8f275aa39a84eae7c9f7e0d9cd76c213
#
_entry.id   8f275aa39a84eae7c9f7e0d9cd76c213
#
_cell.length_a   1.000
_cell.length_b   1.000
_cell.length_c   1.000
_cell.angle_alpha   90.00
_cell.angle_beta   90.00
_cell.angle_gamma   90.00
#
_symmetry.space_group_name_H-M   'P 1'
#
loop_
_entity.id
_entity.type
_entity.pdbx_description
1 polymer ?
#
loop_
_entity_poly.entity_id
_entity_poly.type
_entity_poly.pdbx_seq_one_letter_code
_entity_poly.pdbx_strand_id
1 'polypeptide(L)'
;AALVGAWRLRRAGERERALGIGTLGLAELSHLLLLWGAGWWALTALCETVRFVPYGLREHALLLVAAATVASWMLLALRERWRELALLCLALVPVALLALASAWRFDYQPFGEFGWLAWPLLFATHLLSLRRLAPLLPAKALSVAHVLGCWLLLGVLALELRYLFALLAEQYNAWRWLGWALVPSAYLLLVAGGRSLP
;
A
#
# COMPACT_ATOMS: atom_id res chain seq x y z
N ALA A 1 -20.00 10.07 0.39
CA ALA A 1 -21.32 9.60 -0.09
C ALA A 1 -21.28 8.15 -0.56
N ALA A 2 -20.42 7.76 -1.52
CA ALA A 2 -20.37 6.40 -2.11
C ALA A 2 -20.11 5.28 -1.08
N LEU A 3 -19.19 5.47 -0.15
CA LEU A 3 -18.87 4.49 0.88
C LEU A 3 -20.07 4.21 1.82
N VAL A 4 -20.80 5.25 2.18
CA VAL A 4 -22.03 5.13 2.98
C VAL A 4 -23.13 4.44 2.18
N GLY A 5 -23.25 4.75 0.87
CA GLY A 5 -24.18 4.09 -0.04
C GLY A 5 -23.89 2.59 -0.17
N ALA A 6 -22.63 2.23 -0.41
CA ALA A 6 -22.18 0.84 -0.48
C ALA A 6 -22.48 0.08 0.82
N TRP A 7 -22.19 0.69 1.97
CA TRP A 7 -22.50 0.11 3.28
C TRP A 7 -23.98 -0.13 3.52
N ARG A 8 -24.84 0.86 3.13
CA ARG A 8 -26.31 0.72 3.24
C ARG A 8 -26.85 -0.41 2.35
N LEU A 9 -26.38 -0.46 1.09
CA LEU A 9 -26.77 -1.52 0.15
C LEU A 9 -26.35 -2.91 0.63
N ARG A 10 -25.15 -3.02 1.16
CA ARG A 10 -24.68 -4.26 1.77
C ARG A 10 -25.58 -4.72 2.90
N ARG A 11 -25.89 -3.84 3.86
CA ARG A 11 -26.79 -4.16 4.98
C ARG A 11 -28.22 -4.51 4.54
N ALA A 12 -28.72 -3.86 3.50
CA ALA A 12 -30.02 -4.20 2.92
C ALA A 12 -29.96 -5.62 2.30
N GLY A 13 -28.94 -5.95 1.52
CA GLY A 13 -28.74 -7.27 0.94
C GLY A 13 -28.55 -8.38 1.98
N GLU A 14 -27.90 -8.10 3.11
CA GLU A 14 -27.78 -9.04 4.23
C GLU A 14 -29.14 -9.32 4.88
N ARG A 15 -30.02 -8.30 5.04
CA ARG A 15 -31.37 -8.45 5.57
C ARG A 15 -32.27 -9.25 4.62
N GLU A 16 -32.20 -8.96 3.31
CA GLU A 16 -32.98 -9.68 2.29
C GLU A 16 -32.59 -11.16 2.21
N ARG A 17 -31.30 -11.48 2.29
CA ARG A 17 -30.83 -12.86 2.37
C ARG A 17 -31.33 -13.59 3.63
N ALA A 18 -31.34 -12.90 4.78
CA ALA A 18 -31.84 -13.45 6.02
C ALA A 18 -33.36 -13.74 5.97
N LEU A 19 -34.11 -12.99 5.13
CA LEU A 19 -35.52 -13.19 4.88
C LEU A 19 -35.83 -14.20 3.74
N GLY A 20 -34.79 -14.76 3.09
CA GLY A 20 -34.95 -15.69 1.99
C GLY A 20 -35.40 -15.05 0.66
N ILE A 21 -35.42 -13.73 0.57
CA ILE A 21 -35.86 -12.95 -0.61
C ILE A 21 -34.62 -12.50 -1.44
N GLY A 22 -33.58 -13.32 -1.49
CA GLY A 22 -32.29 -12.93 -2.04
C GLY A 22 -32.33 -12.53 -3.53
N THR A 23 -32.20 -11.23 -3.81
CA THR A 23 -31.85 -10.74 -5.14
C THR A 23 -30.33 -10.59 -5.23
N LEU A 24 -29.70 -11.32 -6.14
CA LEU A 24 -28.25 -11.32 -6.38
C LEU A 24 -27.69 -9.90 -6.69
N GLY A 25 -28.52 -8.97 -7.15
CA GLY A 25 -28.11 -7.63 -7.60
C GLY A 25 -27.61 -6.64 -6.54
N LEU A 26 -28.07 -6.73 -5.29
CA LEU A 26 -27.69 -5.72 -4.26
C LEU A 26 -26.25 -5.86 -3.77
N ALA A 27 -25.74 -7.08 -3.67
CA ALA A 27 -24.36 -7.32 -3.29
C ALA A 27 -23.38 -6.84 -4.38
N GLU A 28 -23.68 -7.14 -5.63
CA GLU A 28 -22.89 -6.71 -6.79
C GLU A 28 -22.90 -5.17 -6.92
N LEU A 29 -24.07 -4.57 -6.76
CA LEU A 29 -24.21 -3.11 -6.78
C LEU A 29 -23.42 -2.44 -5.63
N SER A 30 -23.39 -3.06 -4.45
CA SER A 30 -22.56 -2.59 -3.32
C SER A 30 -21.07 -2.63 -3.66
N HIS A 31 -20.61 -3.70 -4.32
CA HIS A 31 -19.20 -3.83 -4.74
C HIS A 31 -18.85 -2.77 -5.79
N LEU A 32 -19.69 -2.59 -6.81
CA LEU A 32 -19.48 -1.58 -7.84
C LEU A 32 -19.42 -0.17 -7.25
N LEU A 33 -20.34 0.16 -6.34
CA LEU A 33 -20.37 1.45 -5.69
C LEU A 33 -19.16 1.68 -4.78
N LEU A 34 -18.67 0.62 -4.12
CA LEU A 34 -17.46 0.67 -3.31
C LEU A 34 -16.23 0.96 -4.18
N LEU A 35 -16.04 0.22 -5.29
CA LEU A 35 -14.94 0.42 -6.23
C LEU A 35 -15.00 1.81 -6.89
N TRP A 36 -16.18 2.22 -7.32
CA TRP A 36 -16.43 3.55 -7.87
C TRP A 36 -16.05 4.66 -6.88
N GLY A 37 -16.50 4.52 -5.63
CA GLY A 37 -16.18 5.48 -4.57
C GLY A 37 -14.70 5.53 -4.22
N ALA A 38 -14.03 4.37 -4.19
CA ALA A 38 -12.58 4.28 -3.96
C ALA A 38 -11.80 4.91 -5.11
N GLY A 39 -12.22 4.67 -6.37
CA GLY A 39 -11.62 5.27 -7.56
C GLY A 39 -11.73 6.81 -7.56
N TRP A 40 -12.91 7.34 -7.28
CA TRP A 40 -13.09 8.79 -7.15
C TRP A 40 -12.27 9.39 -6.00
N TRP A 41 -12.22 8.71 -4.87
CA TRP A 41 -11.38 9.13 -3.75
C TRP A 41 -9.90 9.21 -4.13
N ALA A 42 -9.38 8.16 -4.80
CA ALA A 42 -8.01 8.12 -5.25
C ALA A 42 -7.70 9.24 -6.26
N LEU A 43 -8.61 9.46 -7.23
CA LEU A 43 -8.49 10.54 -8.21
C LEU A 43 -8.49 11.91 -7.53
N THR A 44 -9.42 12.15 -6.60
CA THR A 44 -9.47 13.41 -5.85
C THR A 44 -8.19 13.62 -5.04
N ALA A 45 -7.73 12.60 -4.31
CA ALA A 45 -6.49 12.67 -3.54
C ALA A 45 -5.29 13.01 -4.44
N LEU A 46 -5.20 12.40 -5.62
CA LEU A 46 -4.16 12.70 -6.60
C LEU A 46 -4.26 14.15 -7.11
N CYS A 47 -5.44 14.58 -7.55
CA CYS A 47 -5.66 15.94 -8.08
C CYS A 47 -5.36 17.01 -7.03
N GLU A 48 -5.84 16.84 -5.80
CA GLU A 48 -5.59 17.79 -4.71
C GLU A 48 -4.11 17.82 -4.32
N THR A 49 -3.45 16.67 -4.28
CA THR A 49 -2.00 16.62 -4.01
C THR A 49 -1.22 17.34 -5.11
N VAL A 50 -1.55 17.10 -6.38
CA VAL A 50 -0.88 17.78 -7.50
C VAL A 50 -1.11 19.29 -7.48
N ARG A 51 -2.30 19.72 -7.04
CA ARG A 51 -2.69 21.14 -7.01
C ARG A 51 -2.05 21.92 -5.86
N PHE A 52 -2.01 21.35 -4.66
CA PHE A 52 -1.65 22.07 -3.45
C PHE A 52 -0.27 21.72 -2.89
N VAL A 53 0.30 20.58 -3.27
CA VAL A 53 1.60 20.14 -2.74
C VAL A 53 2.72 20.50 -3.72
N PRO A 54 3.83 21.10 -3.23
CA PRO A 54 5.03 21.33 -4.04
C PRO A 54 5.55 20.05 -4.69
N TYR A 55 6.11 20.17 -5.87
CA TYR A 55 6.49 19.03 -6.71
C TYR A 55 7.37 17.98 -6.00
N GLY A 56 8.37 18.42 -5.23
CA GLY A 56 9.27 17.49 -4.52
C GLY A 56 8.65 16.73 -3.34
N LEU A 57 7.47 17.16 -2.87
CA LEU A 57 6.79 16.55 -1.71
C LEU A 57 5.56 15.70 -2.11
N ARG A 58 5.19 15.68 -3.40
CA ARG A 58 3.95 15.05 -3.88
C ARG A 58 3.91 13.57 -3.61
N GLU A 59 5.00 12.87 -3.88
CA GLU A 59 5.11 11.43 -3.69
C GLU A 59 4.91 11.08 -2.21
N HIS A 60 5.57 11.78 -1.31
CA HIS A 60 5.46 11.54 0.14
C HIS A 60 4.07 11.89 0.67
N ALA A 61 3.47 12.98 0.19
CA ALA A 61 2.10 13.34 0.54
C ALA A 61 1.08 12.29 0.10
N LEU A 62 1.21 11.75 -1.13
CA LEU A 62 0.36 10.66 -1.63
C LEU A 62 0.50 9.40 -0.79
N LEU A 63 1.72 9.02 -0.39
CA LEU A 63 1.97 7.87 0.48
C LEU A 63 1.30 8.05 1.85
N LEU A 64 1.40 9.24 2.45
CA LEU A 64 0.76 9.57 3.73
C LEU A 64 -0.77 9.54 3.62
N VAL A 65 -1.35 10.13 2.57
CA VAL A 65 -2.80 10.10 2.32
C VAL A 65 -3.27 8.66 2.10
N ALA A 66 -2.53 7.86 1.33
CA ALA A 66 -2.86 6.45 1.12
C ALA A 66 -2.80 5.64 2.43
N ALA A 67 -1.75 5.82 3.23
CA ALA A 67 -1.62 5.16 4.53
C ALA A 67 -2.76 5.55 5.50
N ALA A 68 -3.08 6.83 5.61
CA ALA A 68 -4.18 7.33 6.45
C ALA A 68 -5.55 6.80 5.97
N THR A 69 -5.76 6.75 4.64
CA THR A 69 -6.98 6.19 4.05
C THR A 69 -7.12 4.72 4.40
N VAL A 70 -6.07 3.92 4.18
CA VAL A 70 -6.10 2.49 4.47
C VAL A 70 -6.25 2.23 5.98
N ALA A 71 -5.60 3.00 6.84
CA ALA A 71 -5.80 2.90 8.29
C ALA A 71 -7.26 3.13 8.68
N SER A 72 -7.91 4.16 8.11
CA SER A 72 -9.32 4.46 8.33
C SER A 72 -10.25 3.36 7.80
N TRP A 73 -9.98 2.85 6.59
CA TRP A 73 -10.74 1.75 5.99
C TRP A 73 -10.56 0.43 6.73
N MET A 74 -9.37 0.15 7.23
CA MET A 74 -9.08 -1.01 8.08
C MET A 74 -9.94 -0.99 9.34
N LEU A 75 -10.02 0.16 10.05
CA LEU A 75 -10.84 0.29 11.24
C LEU A 75 -12.32 0.05 10.92
N LEU A 76 -12.81 0.60 9.81
CA LEU A 76 -14.18 0.39 9.36
C LEU A 76 -14.43 -1.06 8.95
N ALA A 77 -13.51 -1.68 8.22
CA ALA A 77 -13.60 -3.08 7.80
C ALA A 77 -13.67 -4.04 9.00
N LEU A 78 -12.87 -3.79 10.03
CA LEU A 78 -12.88 -4.57 11.27
C LEU A 78 -14.19 -4.39 12.04
N ARG A 79 -14.64 -3.15 12.20
CA ARG A 79 -15.88 -2.84 12.93
C ARG A 79 -17.10 -3.48 12.27
N GLU A 80 -17.19 -3.38 10.96
CA GLU A 80 -18.34 -3.84 10.17
C GLU A 80 -18.15 -5.27 9.63
N ARG A 81 -17.03 -5.92 9.89
CA ARG A 81 -16.63 -7.20 9.29
C ARG A 81 -16.79 -7.21 7.77
N TRP A 82 -16.34 -6.12 7.14
CA TRP A 82 -16.54 -5.85 5.71
C TRP A 82 -15.36 -6.37 4.89
N ARG A 83 -15.54 -7.58 4.33
CA ARG A 83 -14.50 -8.31 3.60
C ARG A 83 -14.00 -7.57 2.35
N GLU A 84 -14.91 -6.97 1.57
CA GLU A 84 -14.59 -6.27 0.33
C GLU A 84 -13.77 -5.00 0.61
N LEU A 85 -14.11 -4.29 1.66
CA LEU A 85 -13.34 -3.13 2.11
C LEU A 85 -11.96 -3.57 2.64
N ALA A 86 -11.89 -4.71 3.33
CA ALA A 86 -10.61 -5.29 3.76
C ALA A 86 -9.72 -5.66 2.57
N LEU A 87 -10.28 -6.19 1.48
CA LEU A 87 -9.54 -6.45 0.23
C LEU A 87 -8.98 -5.16 -0.39
N LEU A 88 -9.75 -4.07 -0.38
CA LEU A 88 -9.28 -2.77 -0.88
C LEU A 88 -8.10 -2.23 -0.05
N CYS A 89 -8.00 -2.55 1.24
CA CYS A 89 -6.84 -2.16 2.05
C CYS A 89 -5.53 -2.77 1.53
N LEU A 90 -5.57 -3.91 0.82
CA LEU A 90 -4.39 -4.51 0.21
C LEU A 90 -3.87 -3.73 -1.01
N ALA A 91 -4.67 -2.81 -1.57
CA ALA A 91 -4.25 -1.95 -2.67
C ALA A 91 -3.16 -0.93 -2.27
N LEU A 92 -2.86 -0.77 -0.97
CA LEU A 92 -1.82 0.13 -0.48
C LEU A 92 -0.47 -0.15 -1.13
N VAL A 93 -0.07 -1.43 -1.22
CA VAL A 93 1.23 -1.81 -1.79
C VAL A 93 1.30 -1.56 -3.31
N PRO A 94 0.33 -1.99 -4.14
CA PRO A 94 0.32 -1.60 -5.55
C PRO A 94 0.36 -0.09 -5.78
N VAL A 95 -0.38 0.70 -4.99
CA VAL A 95 -0.35 2.17 -5.07
C VAL A 95 1.04 2.71 -4.73
N ALA A 96 1.67 2.19 -3.68
CA ALA A 96 3.02 2.58 -3.30
C ALA A 96 4.08 2.17 -4.35
N LEU A 97 3.92 1.02 -4.99
CA LEU A 97 4.77 0.59 -6.11
C LEU A 97 4.63 1.53 -7.32
N LEU A 98 3.42 1.95 -7.64
CA LEU A 98 3.18 2.94 -8.70
C LEU A 98 3.78 4.30 -8.34
N ALA A 99 3.63 4.76 -7.10
CA ALA A 99 4.26 5.99 -6.61
C ALA A 99 5.79 5.90 -6.72
N LEU A 100 6.39 4.78 -6.30
CA LEU A 100 7.82 4.55 -6.40
C LEU A 100 8.29 4.52 -7.87
N ALA A 101 7.54 3.87 -8.75
CA ALA A 101 7.85 3.83 -10.18
C ALA A 101 7.74 5.21 -10.84
N SER A 102 6.75 6.03 -10.45
CA SER A 102 6.59 7.39 -10.96
C SER A 102 7.68 8.35 -10.47
N ALA A 103 8.20 8.11 -9.26
CA ALA A 103 9.29 8.86 -8.65
C ALA A 103 10.68 8.37 -9.08
N TRP A 104 10.75 7.36 -9.97
CA TRP A 104 12.01 6.78 -10.42
C TRP A 104 12.84 7.77 -11.24
N ARG A 105 13.72 8.49 -10.51
CA ARG A 105 14.66 9.46 -11.10
C ARG A 105 16.03 9.20 -10.50
N PHE A 106 17.07 9.73 -11.18
CA PHE A 106 18.44 9.54 -10.70
C PHE A 106 18.71 10.19 -9.34
N ASP A 107 18.05 11.28 -9.04
CA ASP A 107 18.14 12.10 -7.83
C ASP A 107 17.08 11.78 -6.76
N TYR A 108 16.21 10.80 -6.99
CA TYR A 108 15.17 10.46 -6.03
C TYR A 108 15.75 9.77 -4.79
N GLN A 109 15.51 10.40 -3.64
CA GLN A 109 15.87 9.90 -2.32
C GLN A 109 14.59 9.52 -1.55
N PRO A 110 14.30 8.20 -1.35
CA PRO A 110 13.12 7.75 -0.64
C PRO A 110 12.95 8.35 0.77
N PHE A 111 14.03 8.42 1.56
CA PHE A 111 13.99 8.97 2.92
C PHE A 111 14.28 10.47 3.02
N GLY A 112 14.49 11.13 1.88
CA GLY A 112 14.60 12.58 1.80
C GLY A 112 13.30 13.29 2.20
N GLU A 113 13.40 14.57 2.50
CA GLU A 113 12.28 15.44 2.88
C GLU A 113 11.39 14.79 3.97
N PHE A 114 10.12 14.49 3.66
CA PHE A 114 9.20 13.78 4.56
C PHE A 114 9.17 12.25 4.33
N GLY A 115 10.02 11.70 3.47
CA GLY A 115 10.07 10.29 3.15
C GLY A 115 10.43 9.43 4.35
N TRP A 116 11.28 9.92 5.25
CA TRP A 116 11.63 9.27 6.51
C TRP A 116 10.41 9.01 7.43
N LEU A 117 9.32 9.74 7.25
CA LEU A 117 8.06 9.53 7.95
C LEU A 117 7.06 8.73 7.09
N ALA A 118 6.94 9.07 5.80
CA ALA A 118 5.95 8.50 4.90
C ALA A 118 6.14 6.99 4.69
N TRP A 119 7.36 6.55 4.40
CA TRP A 119 7.65 5.13 4.17
C TRP A 119 7.46 4.26 5.41
N PRO A 120 8.00 4.59 6.61
CA PRO A 120 7.73 3.81 7.81
C PRO A 120 6.24 3.74 8.18
N LEU A 121 5.49 4.84 8.06
CA LEU A 121 4.05 4.85 8.31
C LEU A 121 3.29 3.96 7.33
N LEU A 122 3.67 3.98 6.05
CA LEU A 122 3.08 3.10 5.04
C LEU A 122 3.35 1.63 5.37
N PHE A 123 4.59 1.25 5.68
CA PHE A 123 4.93 -0.13 6.05
C PHE A 123 4.26 -0.56 7.36
N ALA A 124 4.20 0.31 8.37
CA ALA A 124 3.49 0.03 9.61
C ALA A 124 2.00 -0.20 9.35
N THR A 125 1.36 0.65 8.53
CA THR A 125 -0.04 0.49 8.13
C THR A 125 -0.25 -0.80 7.36
N HIS A 126 0.64 -1.13 6.43
CA HIS A 126 0.58 -2.38 5.67
C HIS A 126 0.67 -3.62 6.57
N LEU A 127 1.70 -3.69 7.42
CA LEU A 127 1.88 -4.82 8.34
C LEU A 127 0.73 -4.95 9.34
N LEU A 128 0.23 -3.81 9.85
CA LEU A 128 -0.93 -3.80 10.74
C LEU A 128 -2.19 -4.29 10.02
N SER A 129 -2.39 -3.88 8.76
CA SER A 129 -3.50 -4.35 7.92
C SER A 129 -3.43 -5.85 7.71
N LEU A 130 -2.27 -6.41 7.35
CA LEU A 130 -2.10 -7.85 7.18
C LEU A 130 -2.45 -8.63 8.45
N ARG A 131 -1.98 -8.15 9.62
CA ARG A 131 -2.23 -8.80 10.91
C ARG A 131 -3.70 -8.69 11.35
N ARG A 132 -4.28 -7.49 11.27
CA ARG A 132 -5.63 -7.23 11.78
C ARG A 132 -6.73 -7.74 10.86
N LEU A 133 -6.53 -7.70 9.54
CA LEU A 133 -7.50 -8.16 8.56
C LEU A 133 -7.37 -9.65 8.22
N ALA A 134 -6.39 -10.37 8.75
CA ALA A 134 -6.19 -11.78 8.51
C ALA A 134 -7.47 -12.64 8.67
N PRO A 135 -8.34 -12.42 9.69
CA PRO A 135 -9.57 -13.20 9.83
C PRO A 135 -10.63 -12.91 8.76
N LEU A 136 -10.52 -11.80 8.04
CA LEU A 136 -11.47 -11.39 6.98
C LEU A 136 -10.99 -11.73 5.58
N LEU A 137 -9.71 -12.02 5.39
CA LEU A 137 -9.06 -12.14 4.10
C LEU A 137 -8.64 -13.58 3.77
N PRO A 138 -8.67 -13.99 2.50
CA PRO A 138 -8.16 -15.29 2.11
C PRO A 138 -6.64 -15.35 2.25
N ALA A 139 -6.11 -16.49 2.71
CA ALA A 139 -4.69 -16.70 2.96
C ALA A 139 -3.81 -16.38 1.72
N LYS A 140 -4.28 -16.71 0.52
CA LYS A 140 -3.58 -16.40 -0.74
C LYS A 140 -3.41 -14.87 -0.93
N ALA A 141 -4.44 -14.07 -0.67
CA ALA A 141 -4.36 -12.62 -0.82
C ALA A 141 -3.38 -12.02 0.20
N LEU A 142 -3.39 -12.51 1.44
CA LEU A 142 -2.45 -12.10 2.48
C LEU A 142 -1.00 -12.45 2.09
N SER A 143 -0.77 -13.66 1.59
CA SER A 143 0.56 -14.10 1.16
C SER A 143 1.09 -13.24 0.02
N VAL A 144 0.27 -13.00 -1.01
CA VAL A 144 0.65 -12.13 -2.14
C VAL A 144 0.95 -10.70 -1.67
N ALA A 145 0.07 -10.13 -0.83
CA ALA A 145 0.28 -8.79 -0.31
C ALA A 145 1.55 -8.70 0.55
N HIS A 146 1.84 -9.73 1.36
CA HIS A 146 3.06 -9.79 2.15
C HIS A 146 4.32 -9.82 1.27
N VAL A 147 4.34 -10.70 0.26
CA VAL A 147 5.46 -10.80 -0.70
C VAL A 147 5.67 -9.46 -1.42
N LEU A 148 4.60 -8.84 -1.93
CA LEU A 148 4.68 -7.53 -2.58
C LEU A 148 5.19 -6.45 -1.62
N GLY A 149 4.77 -6.48 -0.35
CA GLY A 149 5.28 -5.58 0.69
C GLY A 149 6.78 -5.75 0.95
N CYS A 150 7.27 -7.00 0.97
CA CYS A 150 8.70 -7.28 1.08
C CYS A 150 9.47 -6.74 -0.14
N TRP A 151 8.98 -6.97 -1.35
CA TRP A 151 9.59 -6.43 -2.57
C TRP A 151 9.59 -4.90 -2.59
N LEU A 152 8.51 -4.26 -2.15
CA LEU A 152 8.44 -2.80 -2.02
C LEU A 152 9.49 -2.30 -1.02
N LEU A 153 9.63 -2.93 0.14
CA LEU A 153 10.63 -2.56 1.14
C LEU A 153 12.05 -2.67 0.58
N LEU A 154 12.35 -3.79 -0.10
CA LEU A 154 13.65 -3.98 -0.75
C LEU A 154 13.91 -2.92 -1.83
N GLY A 155 12.89 -2.57 -2.63
CA GLY A 155 12.99 -1.53 -3.64
C GLY A 155 13.29 -0.15 -3.04
N VAL A 156 12.60 0.22 -1.97
CA VAL A 156 12.83 1.49 -1.26
C VAL A 156 14.24 1.54 -0.67
N LEU A 157 14.68 0.47 -0.01
CA LEU A 157 16.04 0.40 0.55
C LEU A 157 17.11 0.41 -0.54
N ALA A 158 16.88 -0.27 -1.66
CA ALA A 158 17.80 -0.28 -2.79
C ALA A 158 17.96 1.13 -3.41
N LEU A 159 16.86 1.88 -3.53
CA LEU A 159 16.90 3.25 -4.03
C LEU A 159 17.61 4.21 -3.06
N GLU A 160 17.36 4.07 -1.77
CA GLU A 160 18.05 4.87 -0.75
C GLU A 160 19.56 4.60 -0.78
N LEU A 161 19.96 3.32 -0.79
CA LEU A 161 21.38 2.95 -0.91
C LEU A 161 21.97 3.46 -2.22
N ARG A 162 21.25 3.37 -3.35
CA ARG A 162 21.72 3.93 -4.62
C ARG A 162 22.01 5.43 -4.51
N TYR A 163 21.12 6.18 -3.86
CA TYR A 163 21.30 7.61 -3.63
C TYR A 163 22.53 7.89 -2.78
N LEU A 164 22.68 7.21 -1.63
CA LEU A 164 23.82 7.35 -0.74
C LEU A 164 25.14 7.00 -1.45
N PHE A 165 25.15 5.91 -2.22
CA PHE A 165 26.34 5.54 -2.99
C PHE A 165 26.63 6.48 -4.15
N ALA A 166 25.63 7.14 -4.74
CA ALA A 166 25.83 8.16 -5.75
C ALA A 166 26.56 9.39 -5.16
N LEU A 167 26.22 9.79 -3.94
CA LEU A 167 26.94 10.85 -3.22
C LEU A 167 28.41 10.48 -2.93
N LEU A 168 28.65 9.22 -2.56
CA LEU A 168 30.01 8.73 -2.33
C LEU A 168 30.80 8.52 -3.63
N ALA A 169 30.12 8.24 -4.74
CA ALA A 169 30.73 7.98 -6.04
C ALA A 169 31.25 9.24 -6.73
N GLU A 170 30.88 10.44 -6.27
CA GLU A 170 31.56 11.67 -6.68
C GLU A 170 33.05 11.62 -6.32
N GLN A 171 33.39 10.84 -5.28
CA GLN A 171 34.79 10.62 -4.88
C GLN A 171 35.37 9.31 -5.42
N TYR A 172 34.56 8.24 -5.61
CA TYR A 172 35.02 6.90 -5.97
C TYR A 172 34.05 6.18 -6.92
N ASN A 173 34.34 6.10 -8.18
CA ASN A 173 33.47 5.58 -9.25
C ASN A 173 33.02 4.10 -9.05
N ALA A 174 33.79 3.29 -8.31
CA ALA A 174 33.46 1.89 -8.01
C ALA A 174 32.21 1.71 -7.12
N TRP A 175 31.88 2.69 -6.29
CA TRP A 175 30.76 2.63 -5.35
C TRP A 175 29.40 2.68 -6.02
N ARG A 176 29.33 3.18 -7.26
CA ARG A 176 28.08 3.32 -8.02
C ARG A 176 27.32 2.01 -8.23
N TRP A 177 28.04 0.90 -8.32
CA TRP A 177 27.49 -0.43 -8.58
C TRP A 177 27.24 -1.25 -7.31
N LEU A 178 27.87 -0.88 -6.19
CA LEU A 178 27.83 -1.64 -4.95
C LEU A 178 26.40 -1.69 -4.36
N GLY A 179 25.62 -0.63 -4.47
CA GLY A 179 24.25 -0.57 -3.97
C GLY A 179 23.32 -1.60 -4.62
N TRP A 180 23.53 -1.89 -5.90
CA TRP A 180 22.75 -2.90 -6.63
C TRP A 180 23.12 -4.34 -6.22
N ALA A 181 24.31 -4.56 -5.75
CA ALA A 181 24.77 -5.87 -5.31
C ALA A 181 24.45 -6.15 -3.84
N LEU A 182 24.56 -5.15 -2.96
CA LEU A 182 24.41 -5.29 -1.51
C LEU A 182 22.99 -5.69 -1.09
N VAL A 183 21.96 -5.06 -1.64
CA VAL A 183 20.57 -5.31 -1.22
C VAL A 183 20.09 -6.70 -1.59
N PRO A 184 20.26 -7.19 -2.83
CA PRO A 184 19.94 -8.57 -3.17
C PRO A 184 20.77 -9.59 -2.37
N SER A 185 22.06 -9.29 -2.13
CA SER A 185 22.94 -10.17 -1.37
C SER A 185 22.51 -10.28 0.10
N ALA A 186 22.18 -9.15 0.74
CA ALA A 186 21.66 -9.14 2.11
C ALA A 186 20.33 -9.90 2.20
N TYR A 187 19.44 -9.73 1.21
CA TYR A 187 18.19 -10.48 1.15
C TYR A 187 18.41 -11.98 1.02
N LEU A 188 19.30 -12.40 0.12
CA LEU A 188 19.64 -13.82 -0.04
C LEU A 188 20.21 -14.42 1.24
N LEU A 189 21.07 -13.67 1.95
CA LEU A 189 21.62 -14.09 3.24
C LEU A 189 20.54 -14.23 4.32
N LEU A 190 19.59 -13.29 4.38
CA LEU A 190 18.45 -13.36 5.30
C LEU A 190 17.54 -14.55 5.00
N VAL A 191 17.24 -14.81 3.72
CA VAL A 191 16.43 -15.96 3.31
C VAL A 191 17.16 -17.28 3.58
N ALA A 192 18.47 -17.35 3.30
CA ALA A 192 19.27 -18.53 3.57
C ALA A 192 19.42 -18.78 5.08
N GLY A 193 19.67 -17.72 5.87
CA GLY A 193 19.76 -17.80 7.32
C GLY A 193 18.43 -18.14 8.00
N GLY A 194 17.31 -17.62 7.50
CA GLY A 194 15.97 -17.91 8.02
C GLY A 194 15.50 -19.35 7.79
N ARG A 195 16.09 -20.07 6.81
CA ARG A 195 15.84 -21.51 6.61
C ARG A 195 16.61 -22.41 7.58
N SER A 196 17.61 -21.88 8.25
CA SER A 196 18.42 -22.60 9.24
C SER A 196 17.95 -22.39 10.69
N LEU A 197 16.95 -21.57 10.90
CA LEU A 197 16.30 -21.41 12.21
C LEU A 197 15.17 -22.44 12.33
N PRO A 198 15.17 -23.28 13.40
CA PRO A 198 14.17 -24.33 13.63
C PRO A 198 12.78 -23.76 13.89
#